data_0ef86e7ebdd0773702e043a26fa2a093
#
_entry.id   0ef86e7ebdd0773702e043a26fa2a093
#
_cell.length_a   1.000
_cell.length_b   1.000
_cell.length_c   1.000
_cell.angle_alpha   90.00
_cell.angle_beta   90.00
_cell.angle_gamma   90.00
#
_symmetry.space_group_name_H-M   'P 1'
#
loop_
_entity.id
_entity.type
_entity.pdbx_description
1 polymer ?
#
loop_
_entity_poly.entity_id
_entity_poly.type
_entity_poly.pdbx_seq_one_letter_code
_entity_poly.pdbx_strand_id
1 'polypeptide(L)'
;MKNHFIATSVVAAALCAPAAFAAEGGNCHFHGNKPAAEATVTGCALQRKDALVKGGKLDASWRAVKHDTIETVDGKKGKEWRVTFRNPAAADKSKETLYMFFTPPGNFIAANFTGQ
;
A
#
# COMPACT_ATOMS: atom_id res chain seq x y z
N MET A 1 41.12 26.03 40.27
CA MET A 1 40.67 25.78 40.06
C MET A 1 39.91 25.09 39.46
N LYS A 2 39.59 24.75 39.14
CA LYS A 2 38.98 24.04 38.79
C LYS A 2 37.94 23.78 38.13
N ASN A 3 37.61 23.49 37.71
CA ASN A 3 36.71 23.30 37.19
C ASN A 3 36.11 22.37 36.61
N HIS A 4 35.71 22.03 36.34
CA HIS A 4 35.09 21.13 35.91
C HIS A 4 34.04 20.98 35.24
N PHE A 5 33.69 20.57 34.73
CA PHE A 5 32.73 20.32 34.22
C PHE A 5 32.11 19.43 33.66
N ILE A 6 31.62 18.99 33.37
CA ILE A 6 30.94 18.16 33.06
C ILE A 6 30.06 17.99 32.14
N ALA A 7 29.73 17.72 31.48
CA ALA A 7 28.95 17.54 30.64
C ALA A 7 28.09 16.71 30.46
N THR A 8 27.66 16.29 30.25
CA THR A 8 26.74 15.51 30.22
C THR A 8 26.01 15.19 29.22
N SER A 9 25.83 15.07 28.57
CA SER A 9 25.11 14.70 27.72
C SER A 9 24.14 14.04 27.47
N VAL A 10 23.62 13.75 27.04
CA VAL A 10 22.68 13.11 26.91
C VAL A 10 21.98 12.59 26.01
N VAL A 11 21.72 12.49 25.40
CA VAL A 11 21.01 11.94 24.64
C VAL A 11 19.97 11.44 24.27
N ALA A 12 19.37 11.19 23.90
CA ALA A 12 18.33 10.73 23.71
C ALA A 12 17.78 10.07 22.80
N ALA A 13 17.63 9.92 22.22
CA ALA A 13 17.06 9.20 21.59
C ALA A 13 15.99 8.86 21.06
N ALA A 14 15.46 8.76 20.73
CA ALA A 14 14.42 8.40 20.42
C ALA A 14 13.84 7.67 19.63
N LEU A 15 13.66 7.57 19.10
CA LEU A 15 13.08 6.86 18.53
C LEU A 15 12.07 6.44 18.01
N CYS A 16 11.50 6.08 17.73
CA CYS A 16 10.54 5.65 17.43
C CYS A 16 9.91 5.19 16.51
N ALA A 17 9.63 4.92 16.16
CA ALA A 17 9.02 4.35 15.52
C ALA A 17 8.08 3.86 14.92
N PRO A 18 7.72 3.69 14.35
CA PRO A 18 6.83 3.27 13.77
C PRO A 18 6.38 2.13 13.59
N ALA A 19 6.30 1.73 14.08
CA ALA A 19 5.79 0.58 14.06
C ALA A 19 4.77 0.41 13.14
N ALA A 20 4.07 1.23 13.09
CA ALA A 20 3.01 1.02 12.39
C ALA A 20 3.24 0.45 11.13
N PHE A 21 3.99 0.94 10.46
CA PHE A 21 3.98 0.46 9.31
C PHE A 21 4.59 -0.68 9.11
N ALA A 22 5.21 -0.88 9.79
CA ALA A 22 5.90 -1.98 9.56
C ALA A 22 4.96 -3.05 9.47
N ALA A 23 4.14 -3.01 10.22
CA ALA A 23 3.32 -4.09 10.34
C ALA A 23 2.64 -4.31 9.13
N GLU A 24 2.14 -3.36 8.67
CA GLU A 24 1.38 -3.65 7.66
C GLU A 24 2.14 -3.93 6.56
N GLY A 25 3.20 -3.55 6.57
CA GLY A 25 3.89 -3.78 5.50
C GLY A 25 3.85 -5.19 5.21
N GLY A 26 3.89 -5.96 6.01
CA GLY A 26 4.10 -7.24 5.72
C GLY A 26 3.04 -8.06 5.37
N ASN A 27 1.97 -7.74 5.81
CA ASN A 27 1.04 -8.64 5.65
C ASN A 27 -0.23 -8.22 5.38
N CYS A 28 -0.69 -8.22 4.31
CA CYS A 28 -2.04 -7.94 3.96
C CYS A 28 -2.78 -9.26 3.82
N HIS A 29 -2.89 -9.92 4.92
CA HIS A 29 -3.59 -11.19 4.96
C HIS A 29 -4.49 -11.15 6.18
N PHE A 30 -5.76 -11.15 5.96
CA PHE A 30 -6.73 -10.99 7.04
C PHE A 30 -7.66 -12.17 7.16
N HIS A 31 -8.02 -12.52 8.38
CA HIS A 31 -8.94 -13.59 8.63
C HIS A 31 -10.30 -13.03 9.05
N GLY A 32 -11.33 -13.76 8.84
CA GLY A 32 -12.65 -13.35 9.26
C GLY A 32 -13.35 -12.52 8.20
N ASN A 33 -14.49 -11.98 8.55
CA ASN A 33 -15.30 -11.23 7.61
C ASN A 33 -15.44 -9.76 7.90
N LYS A 34 -14.74 -9.27 8.87
CA LYS A 34 -14.91 -7.90 9.26
C LYS A 34 -14.32 -6.98 8.20
N PRO A 35 -15.09 -6.02 7.69
CA PRO A 35 -14.57 -5.13 6.66
C PRO A 35 -13.41 -4.29 7.15
N ALA A 36 -12.43 -4.08 6.32
CA ALA A 36 -11.28 -3.25 6.64
C ALA A 36 -11.61 -1.79 6.42
N ALA A 37 -10.80 -0.93 7.00
CA ALA A 37 -10.90 0.50 6.71
C ALA A 37 -10.28 0.77 5.35
N GLU A 38 -10.72 1.81 4.69
CA GLU A 38 -10.16 2.18 3.40
C GLU A 38 -8.66 2.34 3.45
N ALA A 39 -8.16 2.96 4.50
CA ALA A 39 -6.71 3.19 4.61
C ALA A 39 -5.93 1.88 4.61
N THR A 40 -6.50 0.85 5.24
CA THR A 40 -5.85 -0.44 5.27
C THR A 40 -5.79 -1.03 3.86
N VAL A 41 -6.89 -0.96 3.14
CA VAL A 41 -6.95 -1.52 1.79
C VAL A 41 -6.03 -0.74 0.85
N THR A 42 -6.00 0.57 0.98
CA THR A 42 -5.13 1.41 0.17
C THR A 42 -3.67 1.06 0.43
N GLY A 43 -3.31 0.88 1.70
CA GLY A 43 -1.94 0.49 2.03
C GLY A 43 -1.58 -0.85 1.44
N CYS A 44 -2.50 -1.80 1.47
CA CYS A 44 -2.25 -3.11 0.90
C CYS A 44 -2.13 -3.02 -0.63
N ALA A 45 -2.91 -2.15 -1.25
CA ALA A 45 -2.83 -1.98 -2.69
C ALA A 45 -1.47 -1.37 -3.09
N LEU A 46 -1.00 -0.39 -2.33
CA LEU A 46 0.30 0.21 -2.63
C LEU A 46 1.41 -0.81 -2.46
N GLN A 47 1.32 -1.64 -1.42
CA GLN A 47 2.30 -2.64 -1.21
C GLN A 47 2.29 -3.66 -2.33
N ARG A 48 1.13 -4.06 -2.79
CA ARG A 48 1.02 -5.01 -3.88
C ARG A 48 1.58 -4.40 -5.18
N LYS A 49 1.30 -3.11 -5.41
CA LYS A 49 1.82 -2.44 -6.59
C LYS A 49 3.35 -2.45 -6.57
N ASP A 50 3.93 -2.15 -5.42
CA ASP A 50 5.38 -2.13 -5.31
C ASP A 50 5.96 -3.52 -5.53
N ALA A 51 5.28 -4.55 -5.06
CA ALA A 51 5.75 -5.91 -5.28
C ALA A 51 5.70 -6.26 -6.77
N LEU A 52 4.69 -5.79 -7.48
CA LEU A 52 4.60 -6.05 -8.91
C LEU A 52 5.72 -5.32 -9.67
N VAL A 53 6.09 -4.16 -9.23
CA VAL A 53 7.19 -3.44 -9.85
C VAL A 53 8.50 -4.19 -9.59
N LYS A 54 8.71 -4.63 -8.35
CA LYS A 54 9.91 -5.34 -8.04
C LYS A 54 10.01 -6.64 -8.79
N GLY A 55 8.90 -7.28 -9.02
CA GLY A 55 8.89 -8.55 -9.74
C GLY A 55 8.91 -8.42 -11.26
N GLY A 56 8.96 -7.20 -11.75
CA GLY A 56 9.02 -6.99 -13.19
C GLY A 56 7.68 -7.09 -13.91
N LYS A 57 6.58 -7.21 -13.17
CA LYS A 57 5.27 -7.29 -13.77
C LYS A 57 4.71 -5.93 -14.14
N LEU A 58 5.18 -4.90 -13.50
CA LEU A 58 4.87 -3.53 -13.83
C LEU A 58 6.18 -2.82 -14.06
N ASP A 59 6.22 -1.92 -15.03
CA ASP A 59 7.49 -1.27 -15.30
C ASP A 59 7.80 -0.24 -14.23
N ALA A 60 9.02 0.28 -14.23
CA ALA A 60 9.49 1.16 -13.17
C ALA A 60 8.71 2.46 -13.06
N SER A 61 8.02 2.88 -14.10
CA SER A 61 7.26 4.12 -14.04
C SER A 61 6.11 4.03 -13.04
N TRP A 62 5.72 2.82 -12.66
CA TRP A 62 4.65 2.64 -11.70
C TRP A 62 5.11 2.85 -10.26
N ARG A 63 6.42 2.92 -10.04
CA ARG A 63 6.94 2.99 -8.67
C ARG A 63 6.38 4.18 -7.90
N ALA A 64 6.30 5.33 -8.50
CA ALA A 64 5.85 6.52 -7.81
C ALA A 64 4.34 6.76 -7.93
N VAL A 65 3.62 5.88 -8.58
CA VAL A 65 2.19 6.09 -8.79
C VAL A 65 1.42 5.81 -7.51
N LYS A 66 0.55 6.72 -7.12
CA LYS A 66 -0.28 6.56 -5.95
C LYS A 66 -1.67 6.18 -6.40
N HIS A 67 -2.48 5.68 -5.48
CA HIS A 67 -3.84 5.31 -5.86
C HIS A 67 -4.63 6.56 -6.25
N ASP A 68 -5.54 6.37 -7.17
CA ASP A 68 -6.39 7.45 -7.66
C ASP A 68 -7.72 7.39 -6.94
N THR A 69 -8.38 6.26 -6.93
CA THR A 69 -9.65 6.10 -6.24
C THR A 69 -9.72 4.78 -5.52
N ILE A 70 -10.63 4.70 -4.56
CA ILE A 70 -10.94 3.46 -3.91
C ILE A 70 -12.45 3.44 -3.71
N GLU A 71 -13.10 2.36 -4.05
CA GLU A 71 -14.54 2.26 -3.95
C GLU A 71 -14.98 0.83 -3.73
N THR A 72 -16.22 0.64 -3.38
CA THR A 72 -16.78 -0.68 -3.22
C THR A 72 -17.56 -1.02 -4.48
N VAL A 73 -17.38 -2.20 -4.99
CA VAL A 73 -18.07 -2.64 -6.19
C VAL A 73 -18.66 -4.03 -5.95
N ASP A 74 -19.56 -4.46 -6.82
CA ASP A 74 -20.13 -5.78 -6.71
C ASP A 74 -19.27 -6.76 -7.50
N GLY A 75 -18.77 -7.76 -6.82
CA GLY A 75 -17.98 -8.81 -7.47
C GLY A 75 -18.78 -10.08 -7.58
N LYS A 76 -18.16 -11.13 -8.05
CA LYS A 76 -18.83 -12.39 -8.23
C LYS A 76 -19.31 -13.01 -6.95
N LYS A 77 -18.62 -12.80 -5.88
CA LYS A 77 -18.97 -13.38 -4.61
C LYS A 77 -19.50 -12.40 -3.60
N GLY A 78 -19.80 -11.20 -4.05
CA GLY A 78 -20.29 -10.16 -3.14
C GLY A 78 -19.49 -8.90 -3.29
N LYS A 79 -19.54 -8.04 -2.30
CA LYS A 79 -18.86 -6.75 -2.37
C LYS A 79 -17.36 -6.95 -2.36
N GLU A 80 -16.69 -6.06 -3.08
CA GLU A 80 -15.24 -6.04 -3.15
C GLU A 80 -14.78 -4.60 -3.12
N TRP A 81 -13.56 -4.38 -2.70
CA TRP A 81 -12.95 -3.08 -2.83
C TRP A 81 -12.27 -3.04 -4.19
N ARG A 82 -12.37 -1.90 -4.86
CA ARG A 82 -11.62 -1.70 -6.10
C ARG A 82 -10.74 -0.48 -5.91
N VAL A 83 -9.44 -0.66 -5.99
CA VAL A 83 -8.47 0.43 -5.90
C VAL A 83 -7.94 0.67 -7.29
N THR A 84 -7.98 1.90 -7.73
CA THR A 84 -7.57 2.27 -9.09
C THR A 84 -6.31 3.10 -9.05
N PHE A 85 -5.35 2.78 -9.90
CA PHE A 85 -4.14 3.54 -10.06
C PHE A 85 -4.06 4.01 -11.50
N ARG A 86 -3.61 5.22 -11.70
CA ARG A 86 -3.50 5.73 -13.06
C ARG A 86 -2.07 6.21 -13.31
N ASN A 87 -1.47 5.73 -14.36
CA ASN A 87 -0.10 6.08 -14.72
C ASN A 87 -0.06 6.73 -16.09
N PRO A 88 -0.09 8.06 -16.15
CA PRO A 88 -0.06 8.74 -17.44
C PRO A 88 1.23 8.52 -18.21
N ALA A 89 2.27 8.05 -17.53
CA ALA A 89 3.55 7.78 -18.20
C ALA A 89 3.59 6.41 -18.85
N ALA A 90 2.51 5.61 -18.72
CA ALA A 90 2.52 4.29 -19.32
C ALA A 90 2.65 4.41 -20.85
N ALA A 91 3.58 3.67 -21.40
CA ALA A 91 3.80 3.72 -22.83
C ALA A 91 2.62 3.15 -23.58
N ASP A 92 2.03 2.08 -23.06
CA ASP A 92 0.89 1.46 -23.67
C ASP A 92 -0.35 2.04 -22.98
N LYS A 93 -1.11 2.83 -23.68
CA LYS A 93 -2.26 3.49 -23.09
C LYS A 93 -3.38 2.53 -22.68
N SER A 94 -3.39 1.35 -23.20
CA SER A 94 -4.36 0.36 -22.75
C SER A 94 -3.98 -0.17 -21.38
N LYS A 95 -2.79 0.14 -20.89
CA LYS A 95 -2.33 -0.28 -19.58
C LYS A 95 -2.05 0.92 -18.69
N GLU A 96 -2.72 2.01 -18.93
CA GLU A 96 -2.52 3.22 -18.15
C GLU A 96 -3.25 3.16 -16.80
N THR A 97 -4.33 2.41 -16.71
CA THR A 97 -5.12 2.30 -15.50
C THR A 97 -5.02 0.88 -14.96
N LEU A 98 -4.61 0.76 -13.72
CA LEU A 98 -4.50 -0.52 -13.05
C LEU A 98 -5.59 -0.61 -12.00
N TYR A 99 -6.33 -1.70 -12.01
CA TYR A 99 -7.38 -1.94 -11.03
C TYR A 99 -6.97 -3.10 -10.15
N MET A 100 -7.12 -2.92 -8.84
CA MET A 100 -6.86 -4.00 -7.90
C MET A 100 -8.10 -4.26 -7.09
N PHE A 101 -8.41 -5.51 -6.89
CA PHE A 101 -9.61 -5.92 -6.18
C PHE A 101 -9.25 -6.64 -4.88
N PHE A 102 -9.99 -6.32 -3.82
CA PHE A 102 -9.75 -6.93 -2.51
C PHE A 102 -11.06 -7.35 -1.89
N THR A 103 -11.04 -8.37 -1.07
CA THR A 103 -12.22 -8.77 -0.31
C THR A 103 -12.55 -7.69 0.71
N PRO A 104 -13.74 -7.68 1.29
CA PRO A 104 -14.06 -6.69 2.32
C PRO A 104 -13.04 -6.61 3.45
N PRO A 105 -12.50 -7.73 3.97
CA PRO A 105 -11.47 -7.63 5.00
C PRO A 105 -10.13 -7.13 4.49
N GLY A 106 -9.93 -7.07 3.19
CA GLY A 106 -8.70 -6.51 2.64
C GLY A 106 -7.75 -7.51 1.99
N ASN A 107 -8.21 -8.71 1.70
CA ASN A 107 -7.35 -9.69 1.05
C ASN A 107 -7.36 -9.51 -0.46
N PHE A 108 -6.21 -9.62 -1.07
CA PHE A 108 -6.07 -9.39 -2.50
C PHE A 108 -6.82 -10.45 -3.31
N ILE A 109 -7.53 -10.03 -4.33
CA ILE A 109 -8.22 -10.91 -5.24
C ILE A 109 -7.54 -10.93 -6.61
N ALA A 110 -7.40 -9.79 -7.22
CA ALA A 110 -6.87 -9.71 -8.58
C ALA A 110 -6.39 -8.32 -8.93
N ALA A 111 -5.56 -8.24 -9.94
CA ALA A 111 -5.13 -6.95 -10.49
C ALA A 111 -5.16 -7.08 -12.01
N ASN A 112 -5.72 -6.10 -12.67
CA ASN A 112 -5.75 -6.11 -14.13
C ASN A 112 -5.89 -4.69 -14.66
N PHE A 113 -5.82 -4.55 -15.96
CA PHE A 113 -5.92 -3.25 -16.61
C PHE A 113 -7.32 -3.02 -17.22
N THR A 114 -8.25 -3.93 -17.02
CA THR A 114 -9.57 -3.82 -17.63
C THR A 114 -10.66 -3.46 -16.65
N GLY A 115 -10.40 -3.62 -15.38
CA GLY A 115 -11.41 -3.34 -14.36
C GLY A 115 -12.38 -4.49 -14.14
N GLN A 116 -12.05 -5.61 -14.69
CA GLN A 116 -12.92 -6.77 -14.53
C GLN A 116 -12.26 -7.74 -13.58
#